data_13506cf48982cd926a556b1e3b03f5e1
#
_entry.id   13506cf48982cd926a556b1e3b03f5e1
#
_cell.length_a   1.000
_cell.length_b   1.000
_cell.length_c   1.000
_cell.angle_alpha   90.00
_cell.angle_beta   90.00
_cell.angle_gamma   90.00
#
_symmetry.space_group_name_H-M   'P 1'
#
loop_
_entity.id
_entity.type
_entity.pdbx_description
1 polymer ?
#
loop_
_entity_poly.entity_id
_entity_poly.type
_entity_poly.pdbx_seq_one_letter_code
_entity_poly.pdbx_strand_id
1 'polypeptide(L)'
;MTVPLRFIATDSHISEYPVPVTFTRGTSLIIHEKYEGEEGQANWFYCTIPGHTGGWVPGQILERCEGTYRGIAREDYNARELEVKRGDEVYGLKSLNGWMWCERTSNGQAGWMGSPVAAA
;
A
#
# COMPACT_ATOMS: atom_id res chain seq x y z
N MET A 1 20.08 5.67 -15.18
CA MET A 1 19.62 5.08 -13.90
C MET A 1 19.09 6.17 -12.99
N THR A 2 17.89 6.01 -12.51
CA THR A 2 17.26 7.02 -11.65
C THR A 2 17.58 6.72 -10.18
N VAL A 3 18.09 7.72 -9.47
CA VAL A 3 18.32 7.60 -8.03
C VAL A 3 17.01 7.86 -7.32
N PRO A 4 16.58 7.01 -6.37
CA PRO A 4 15.36 7.25 -5.60
C PRO A 4 15.44 8.57 -4.83
N LEU A 5 14.31 9.26 -4.74
CA LEU A 5 14.22 10.47 -3.92
C LEU A 5 14.24 10.07 -2.43
N ARG A 6 14.89 10.91 -1.63
CA ARG A 6 14.93 10.71 -0.18
C ARG A 6 13.95 11.63 0.52
N PHE A 7 13.31 11.09 1.54
CA PHE A 7 12.34 11.80 2.37
C PHE A 7 12.67 11.57 3.84
N ILE A 8 12.15 12.44 4.68
CA ILE A 8 12.27 12.33 6.13
C ILE A 8 10.88 12.23 6.72
N ALA A 9 10.68 11.26 7.60
CA ALA A 9 9.42 11.13 8.33
C ALA A 9 9.26 12.32 9.27
N THR A 10 8.17 13.06 9.13
CA THR A 10 7.87 14.23 9.95
C THR A 10 7.12 13.87 11.23
N ASP A 11 6.62 12.65 11.30
CA ASP A 11 5.94 12.09 12.46
C ASP A 11 6.21 10.59 12.57
N SER A 12 5.96 10.05 13.76
CA SER A 12 6.04 8.60 13.96
C SER A 12 4.77 7.94 13.44
N HIS A 13 4.91 6.72 12.90
CA HIS A 13 3.79 5.91 12.46
C HIS A 13 4.00 4.45 12.85
N ILE A 14 2.96 3.85 13.39
CA ILE A 14 2.92 2.43 13.72
C ILE A 14 1.85 1.79 12.85
N SER A 15 2.16 0.63 12.27
CA SER A 15 1.21 -0.08 11.43
C SER A 15 -0.06 -0.43 12.20
N GLU A 16 -1.21 -0.11 11.61
CA GLU A 16 -2.53 -0.45 12.17
C GLU A 16 -2.93 -1.88 11.83
N TYR A 17 -2.23 -2.51 10.89
CA TYR A 17 -2.56 -3.84 10.38
C TYR A 17 -1.35 -4.76 10.54
N PRO A 18 -1.24 -5.47 11.69
CA PRO A 18 -0.07 -6.32 11.94
C PRO A 18 0.03 -7.52 10.98
N VAL A 19 -1.08 -7.93 10.38
CA VAL A 19 -1.10 -8.99 9.37
C VAL A 19 -1.68 -8.43 8.07
N PRO A 20 -0.87 -7.76 7.25
CA PRO A 20 -1.36 -7.14 6.03
C PRO A 20 -1.71 -8.17 4.97
N VAL A 21 -2.71 -7.85 4.13
CA VAL A 21 -3.02 -8.67 2.97
C VAL A 21 -1.83 -8.67 2.02
N THR A 22 -1.49 -9.83 1.53
CA THR A 22 -0.41 -9.99 0.55
C THR A 22 -0.77 -11.06 -0.46
N PHE A 23 -0.39 -10.86 -1.72
CA PHE A 23 -0.71 -11.81 -2.78
C PHE A 23 0.21 -11.58 -3.98
N THR A 24 0.21 -12.56 -4.88
CA THR A 24 0.97 -12.48 -6.12
C THR A 24 0.04 -12.21 -7.30
N ARG A 25 0.64 -11.79 -8.40
CA ARG A 25 -0.08 -11.60 -9.67
C ARG A 25 -0.87 -12.86 -10.02
N GLY A 26 -2.09 -12.68 -10.48
CA GLY A 26 -2.98 -13.78 -10.87
C GLY A 26 -3.84 -14.33 -9.74
N THR A 27 -3.63 -13.88 -8.51
CA THR A 27 -4.45 -14.29 -7.37
C THR A 27 -5.87 -13.80 -7.55
N SER A 28 -6.85 -14.68 -7.28
CA SER A 28 -8.26 -14.33 -7.28
C SER A 28 -8.66 -13.73 -5.94
N LEU A 29 -9.37 -12.60 -6.00
CA LEU A 29 -9.81 -11.87 -4.81
C LEU A 29 -11.32 -11.68 -4.85
N ILE A 30 -11.92 -11.49 -3.68
CA ILE A 30 -13.29 -11.02 -3.55
C ILE A 30 -13.23 -9.53 -3.22
N ILE A 31 -13.87 -8.72 -4.06
CA ILE A 31 -13.91 -7.27 -3.91
C ILE A 31 -15.17 -6.92 -3.15
N HIS A 32 -15.04 -6.26 -2.00
CA HIS A 32 -16.19 -5.90 -1.16
C HIS A 32 -16.60 -4.46 -1.39
N GLU A 33 -15.98 -3.53 -0.70
CA GLU A 33 -16.40 -2.14 -0.73
C GLU A 33 -15.30 -1.23 -1.25
N LYS A 34 -15.73 -0.11 -1.81
CA LYS A 34 -14.83 0.96 -2.19
C LYS A 34 -14.67 1.91 -1.02
N TYR A 35 -13.46 2.36 -0.79
CA TYR A 35 -13.19 3.38 0.21
C TYR A 35 -13.89 4.70 -0.16
N GLU A 36 -14.67 5.23 0.77
CA GLU A 36 -15.38 6.49 0.61
C GLU A 36 -14.93 7.49 1.68
N GLY A 37 -13.64 7.75 1.69
CA GLY A 37 -13.05 8.68 2.64
C GLY A 37 -12.64 10.00 2.00
N GLU A 38 -11.65 10.63 2.60
CA GLU A 38 -11.16 11.93 2.18
C GLU A 38 -10.54 11.89 0.78
N GLU A 39 -10.52 13.06 0.12
CA GLU A 39 -9.86 13.23 -1.16
C GLU A 39 -8.39 12.81 -1.09
N GLY A 40 -7.87 12.27 -2.18
CA GLY A 40 -6.51 11.76 -2.26
C GLY A 40 -6.38 10.30 -1.87
N GLN A 41 -7.43 9.71 -1.29
CA GLN A 41 -7.45 8.29 -0.95
C GLN A 41 -8.52 7.54 -1.75
N ALA A 42 -8.86 8.05 -2.92
CA ALA A 42 -9.80 7.38 -3.83
C ALA A 42 -9.17 6.15 -4.46
N ASN A 43 -10.02 5.28 -4.99
CA ASN A 43 -9.63 4.09 -5.73
C ASN A 43 -8.96 3.00 -4.88
N TRP A 44 -9.42 2.86 -3.63
CA TRP A 44 -9.07 1.74 -2.76
C TRP A 44 -10.29 0.84 -2.57
N PHE A 45 -10.08 -0.47 -2.62
CA PHE A 45 -11.13 -1.47 -2.43
C PHE A 45 -10.74 -2.43 -1.34
N TYR A 46 -11.69 -2.71 -0.44
CA TYR A 46 -11.48 -3.76 0.55
C TYR A 46 -11.66 -5.11 -0.12
N CYS A 47 -10.63 -5.94 -0.09
CA CYS A 47 -10.62 -7.24 -0.74
C CYS A 47 -10.27 -8.33 0.25
N THR A 48 -10.81 -9.53 0.00
CA THR A 48 -10.44 -10.72 0.76
C THR A 48 -9.96 -11.83 -0.17
N ILE A 49 -9.13 -12.68 0.39
CA ILE A 49 -8.66 -13.91 -0.27
C ILE A 49 -9.13 -15.06 0.62
N PRO A 50 -9.75 -16.12 0.06
CA PRO A 50 -10.19 -17.25 0.87
C PRO A 50 -9.06 -17.80 1.75
N GLY A 51 -9.31 -17.91 3.05
CA GLY A 51 -8.35 -18.40 4.02
C GLY A 51 -7.30 -17.39 4.48
N HIS A 52 -7.40 -16.13 4.08
CA HIS A 52 -6.45 -15.09 4.43
C HIS A 52 -7.15 -13.84 4.99
N THR A 53 -6.36 -13.00 5.63
CA THR A 53 -6.83 -11.70 6.11
C THR A 53 -7.17 -10.79 4.92
N GLY A 54 -8.23 -10.01 5.07
CA GLY A 54 -8.57 -8.98 4.09
C GLY A 54 -7.76 -7.71 4.29
N GLY A 55 -7.87 -6.82 3.32
CA GLY A 55 -7.21 -5.52 3.40
C GLY A 55 -7.56 -4.62 2.22
N TRP A 56 -7.07 -3.39 2.28
CA TRP A 56 -7.29 -2.39 1.24
C TRP A 56 -6.31 -2.58 0.10
N VAL A 57 -6.83 -2.60 -1.13
CA VAL A 57 -6.06 -2.88 -2.34
C VAL A 57 -6.31 -1.75 -3.35
N PRO A 58 -5.25 -1.23 -3.99
CA PRO A 58 -5.44 -0.21 -5.04
C PRO A 58 -6.22 -0.75 -6.23
N GLY A 59 -7.18 0.02 -6.72
CA GLY A 59 -7.99 -0.40 -7.86
C GLY A 59 -7.19 -0.65 -9.14
N GLN A 60 -6.05 0.03 -9.29
CA GLN A 60 -5.20 -0.11 -10.46
C GLN A 60 -4.64 -1.51 -10.66
N ILE A 61 -4.47 -2.27 -9.57
CA ILE A 61 -3.91 -3.62 -9.64
C ILE A 61 -4.98 -4.70 -9.67
N LEU A 62 -6.24 -4.31 -9.74
CA LEU A 62 -7.38 -5.22 -9.78
C LEU A 62 -7.96 -5.28 -11.18
N GLU A 63 -8.07 -6.47 -11.74
CA GLU A 63 -8.84 -6.72 -12.94
C GLU A 63 -10.18 -7.31 -12.52
N ARG A 64 -11.24 -6.55 -12.68
CA ARG A 64 -12.59 -6.98 -12.27
C ARG A 64 -13.19 -7.95 -13.28
N CYS A 65 -13.79 -9.02 -12.76
CA CYS A 65 -14.61 -9.91 -13.55
C CYS A 65 -16.02 -9.31 -13.62
N GLU A 66 -16.42 -8.81 -14.78
CA GLU A 66 -17.69 -8.13 -14.97
C GLU A 66 -18.87 -8.93 -14.42
N GLY A 67 -19.80 -8.22 -13.78
CA GLY A 67 -21.01 -8.82 -13.23
C GLY A 67 -20.80 -9.64 -11.96
N THR A 68 -19.62 -9.61 -11.39
CA THR A 68 -19.30 -10.36 -10.18
C THR A 68 -18.58 -9.49 -9.17
N TYR A 69 -18.42 -10.00 -7.94
CA TYR A 69 -17.59 -9.38 -6.91
C TYR A 69 -16.16 -9.91 -6.92
N ARG A 70 -15.76 -10.57 -8.00
CA ARG A 70 -14.42 -11.14 -8.11
C ARG A 70 -13.49 -10.24 -8.90
N GLY A 71 -12.22 -10.33 -8.57
CA GLY A 71 -11.15 -9.70 -9.32
C GLY A 71 -9.91 -10.56 -9.32
N ILE A 72 -9.01 -10.24 -10.24
CA ILE A 72 -7.73 -10.93 -10.38
C ILE A 72 -6.63 -9.89 -10.22
N ALA A 73 -5.62 -10.23 -9.42
CA ALA A 73 -4.49 -9.33 -9.21
C ALA A 73 -3.67 -9.19 -10.49
N ARG A 74 -3.41 -7.95 -10.90
CA ARG A 74 -2.59 -7.64 -12.08
C ARG A 74 -1.10 -7.67 -11.77
N GLU A 75 -0.74 -7.56 -10.50
CA GLU A 75 0.64 -7.59 -10.02
C GLU A 75 0.71 -8.05 -8.58
N ASP A 76 1.92 -8.33 -8.12
CA ASP A 76 2.16 -8.65 -6.72
C ASP A 76 1.84 -7.44 -5.84
N TYR A 77 1.33 -7.68 -4.64
CA TYR A 77 0.99 -6.61 -3.72
C TYR A 77 1.16 -7.04 -2.27
N ASN A 78 1.58 -6.10 -1.45
CA ASN A 78 1.67 -6.25 -0.02
C ASN A 78 1.17 -4.94 0.61
N ALA A 79 0.16 -5.03 1.45
CA ALA A 79 -0.45 -3.88 2.12
C ALA A 79 0.33 -3.43 3.36
N ARG A 80 1.51 -3.95 3.60
CA ARG A 80 2.34 -3.65 4.75
C ARG A 80 2.63 -2.15 4.83
N GLU A 81 2.35 -1.55 5.98
CA GLU A 81 2.71 -0.16 6.26
C GLU A 81 4.09 -0.12 6.90
N LEU A 82 4.88 0.87 6.51
CA LEU A 82 6.21 1.06 7.07
C LEU A 82 6.10 1.77 8.42
N GLU A 83 6.64 1.14 9.45
CA GLU A 83 6.75 1.77 10.76
C GLU A 83 7.97 2.68 10.77
N VAL A 84 7.78 3.93 11.17
CA VAL A 84 8.82 4.93 11.23
C VAL A 84 8.72 5.74 12.49
N LYS A 85 9.85 6.33 12.88
CA LYS A 85 9.93 7.34 13.91
C LYS A 85 10.21 8.68 13.25
N ARG A 86 9.77 9.75 13.86
CA ARG A 86 10.07 11.09 13.40
C ARG A 86 11.57 11.24 13.18
N GLY A 87 11.96 11.73 12.03
CA GLY A 87 13.35 11.90 11.64
C GLY A 87 13.97 10.73 10.87
N ASP A 88 13.27 9.59 10.77
CA ASP A 88 13.75 8.48 9.96
C ASP A 88 13.85 8.88 8.49
N GLU A 89 14.95 8.50 7.84
CA GLU A 89 15.15 8.73 6.42
C GLU A 89 14.67 7.51 5.62
N VAL A 90 13.97 7.78 4.53
CA VAL A 90 13.43 6.74 3.65
C VAL A 90 13.68 7.10 2.18
N TYR A 91 13.81 6.09 1.33
CA TYR A 91 13.73 6.27 -0.11
C TYR A 91 12.27 6.10 -0.55
N GLY A 92 11.76 7.02 -1.37
CA GLY A 92 10.47 6.88 -2.02
C GLY A 92 10.63 6.17 -3.34
N LEU A 93 10.01 5.00 -3.50
CA LEU A 93 10.20 4.13 -4.65
C LEU A 93 9.02 4.13 -5.61
N LYS A 94 7.80 4.28 -5.10
CA LYS A 94 6.58 4.22 -5.90
C LYS A 94 5.46 4.95 -5.17
N SER A 95 4.65 5.71 -5.90
CA SER A 95 3.45 6.35 -5.35
C SER A 95 2.19 5.77 -5.98
N LEU A 96 1.15 5.60 -5.17
CA LEU A 96 -0.09 5.03 -5.62
C LEU A 96 -1.24 5.48 -4.70
N ASN A 97 -2.24 6.15 -5.27
CA ASN A 97 -3.45 6.58 -4.55
C ASN A 97 -3.17 7.32 -3.24
N GLY A 98 -2.19 8.24 -3.24
CA GLY A 98 -1.86 9.03 -2.06
C GLY A 98 -0.90 8.36 -1.08
N TRP A 99 -0.48 7.15 -1.36
CA TRP A 99 0.51 6.42 -0.54
C TRP A 99 1.80 6.23 -1.32
N MET A 100 2.91 6.14 -0.59
CA MET A 100 4.22 5.94 -1.18
C MET A 100 4.87 4.70 -0.59
N TRP A 101 5.32 3.81 -1.47
CA TRP A 101 6.14 2.66 -1.06
C TRP A 101 7.54 3.15 -0.78
N CYS A 102 7.98 2.99 0.45
CA CYS A 102 9.24 3.52 0.92
C CYS A 102 10.14 2.43 1.49
N GLU A 103 11.43 2.66 1.43
CA GLU A 103 12.43 1.80 2.04
C GLU A 103 13.25 2.62 3.02
N ARG A 104 13.34 2.16 4.28
CA ARG A 104 14.15 2.85 5.28
C ARG A 104 15.61 2.71 4.95
N THR A 105 16.35 3.85 4.93
CA THR A 105 17.76 3.85 4.53
C THR A 105 18.65 3.10 5.51
N SER A 106 18.28 3.06 6.80
CA SER A 106 19.11 2.46 7.85
C SER A 106 19.12 0.93 7.85
N ASN A 107 18.04 0.29 7.46
CA ASN A 107 17.91 -1.17 7.60
C ASN A 107 17.22 -1.88 6.42
N GLY A 108 16.81 -1.13 5.39
CA GLY A 108 16.17 -1.70 4.21
C GLY A 108 14.74 -2.19 4.40
N GLN A 109 14.14 -1.96 5.56
CA GLN A 109 12.72 -2.29 5.73
C GLN A 109 11.86 -1.44 4.83
N ALA A 110 10.86 -2.04 4.19
CA ALA A 110 10.01 -1.38 3.22
C ALA A 110 8.53 -1.51 3.59
N GLY A 111 7.74 -0.55 3.13
CA GLY A 111 6.30 -0.53 3.35
C GLY A 111 5.68 0.77 2.84
N TRP A 112 4.36 0.84 2.94
CA TRP A 112 3.60 2.01 2.52
C TRP A 112 3.60 3.11 3.57
N MET A 113 3.76 4.35 3.11
CA MET A 113 3.62 5.55 3.96
C MET A 113 2.55 6.45 3.34
N GLY A 114 1.53 6.77 4.12
CA GLY A 114 0.48 7.70 3.70
C GLY A 114 0.94 9.15 3.79
N SER A 115 1.40 9.52 4.92
CA SER A 115 1.99 10.79 5.31
C SER A 115 2.35 10.66 6.79
N PRO A 116 3.11 11.56 7.38
CA PRO A 116 3.71 12.72 6.77
C PRO A 116 5.17 12.47 6.41
N VAL A 117 5.57 12.98 5.25
CA VAL A 117 6.96 12.99 4.83
C VAL A 117 7.32 14.35 4.28
N ALA A 118 8.59 14.71 4.39
CA ALA A 118 9.13 15.91 3.79
C ALA A 118 10.37 15.53 2.97
N ALA A 119 10.61 16.27 1.89
CA ALA A 119 11.81 16.06 1.08
C ALA A 119 13.06 16.24 1.94
N ALA A 120 14.00 15.33 1.77
CA ALA A 120 15.26 15.41 2.49
C ALA A 120 16.20 16.43 1.85
#